data_868f29398819b40f87c8ee510c2a7b5b
#
_entry.id   868f29398819b40f87c8ee510c2a7b5b
#
_cell.length_a   1.000
_cell.length_b   1.000
_cell.length_c   1.000
_cell.angle_alpha   90.00
_cell.angle_beta   90.00
_cell.angle_gamma   90.00
#
_symmetry.space_group_name_H-M   'P 1'
#
loop_
_entity.id
_entity.type
_entity.pdbx_description
1 polymer ?
#
loop_
_entity_poly.entity_id
_entity_poly.type
_entity_poly.pdbx_seq_one_letter_code
_entity_poly.pdbx_strand_id
1 'polypeptide(L)'
;MDCRRWFEMSKNTGMMDDFRPILPSLIRLMAGVIVLLVVQSIVMGFPGITQTIANSQYTMAGIAAFAIGLVAAIIVLKFGTQLANAAGEAYNSIKDYAPLLGWFFQVAALYIMYVSFKGITGNIFNSAPWAYPLIFLVLAIIPTVKAVVNVVHALEGHTVRHTQI
;
A
#
# COMPACT_ATOMS: atom_id res chain seq x y z
N MET A 1 46.09 11.23 -21.99
CA MET A 1 44.76 11.55 -21.47
C MET A 1 43.82 10.47 -21.99
N ASP A 2 43.42 9.54 -21.12
CA ASP A 2 42.82 8.28 -21.52
C ASP A 2 41.29 8.43 -21.74
N CYS A 3 40.85 8.45 -22.99
CA CYS A 3 39.42 8.47 -23.38
C CYS A 3 38.61 7.25 -22.86
N ARG A 4 39.31 6.19 -22.46
CA ARG A 4 38.63 4.99 -21.89
C ARG A 4 38.03 5.25 -20.52
N ARG A 5 38.63 6.11 -19.72
CA ARG A 5 38.16 6.42 -18.35
C ARG A 5 36.86 7.24 -18.35
N TRP A 6 36.60 8.03 -19.39
CA TRP A 6 35.34 8.76 -19.58
C TRP A 6 34.17 7.85 -19.93
N PHE A 7 34.43 6.75 -20.68
CA PHE A 7 33.39 5.79 -21.05
C PHE A 7 32.95 4.89 -19.89
N GLU A 8 33.83 4.64 -18.92
CA GLU A 8 33.47 3.83 -17.72
C GLU A 8 32.70 4.63 -16.67
N MET A 9 32.93 5.96 -16.57
CA MET A 9 32.13 6.84 -15.71
C MET A 9 30.68 6.99 -16.22
N SER A 10 30.45 6.85 -17.52
CA SER A 10 29.11 6.90 -18.12
C SER A 10 28.26 5.65 -17.84
N LYS A 11 28.89 4.52 -17.47
CA LYS A 11 28.15 3.28 -17.12
C LYS A 11 27.51 3.31 -15.73
N ASN A 12 27.97 4.17 -14.83
CA ASN A 12 27.38 4.31 -13.50
C ASN A 12 26.07 5.14 -13.46
N THR A 13 25.72 5.80 -14.56
CA THR A 13 24.44 6.50 -14.71
C THR A 13 23.26 5.55 -15.02
N GLY A 14 23.54 4.31 -15.44
CA GLY A 14 22.51 3.33 -15.82
C GLY A 14 21.58 2.91 -14.66
N MET A 15 22.08 2.91 -13.42
CA MET A 15 21.28 2.52 -12.26
C MET A 15 20.18 3.55 -11.93
N MET A 16 20.43 4.83 -12.17
CA MET A 16 19.43 5.89 -11.98
C MET A 16 18.39 5.95 -13.11
N ASP A 17 18.79 5.59 -14.35
CA ASP A 17 17.88 5.56 -15.48
C ASP A 17 16.86 4.41 -15.38
N ASP A 18 17.25 3.29 -14.79
CA ASP A 18 16.34 2.16 -14.53
C ASP A 18 15.26 2.50 -13.49
N PHE A 19 15.53 3.42 -12.53
CA PHE A 19 14.55 3.86 -11.54
C PHE A 19 13.62 4.98 -12.02
N ARG A 20 13.90 5.61 -13.15
CA ARG A 20 13.08 6.72 -13.69
C ARG A 20 11.58 6.43 -13.79
N PRO A 21 11.11 5.27 -14.28
CA PRO A 21 9.66 5.01 -14.38
C PRO A 21 8.98 4.81 -13.02
N ILE A 22 9.72 4.35 -12.02
CA ILE A 22 9.19 4.06 -10.67
C ILE A 22 9.19 5.30 -9.78
N LEU A 23 10.16 6.19 -9.97
CA LEU A 23 10.41 7.37 -9.14
C LEU A 23 9.18 8.28 -8.98
N PRO A 24 8.42 8.65 -10.05
CA PRO A 24 7.25 9.50 -9.90
C PRO A 24 6.15 8.88 -9.03
N SER A 25 5.92 7.58 -9.16
CA SER A 25 4.91 6.87 -8.36
C SER A 25 5.32 6.76 -6.89
N LEU A 26 6.60 6.51 -6.64
CA LEU A 26 7.16 6.47 -5.29
C LEU A 26 7.08 7.85 -4.61
N ILE A 27 7.48 8.91 -5.31
CA ILE A 27 7.42 10.29 -4.76
C ILE A 27 5.98 10.68 -4.44
N ARG A 28 5.02 10.36 -5.31
CA ARG A 28 3.60 10.64 -5.07
C ARG A 28 3.07 9.88 -3.85
N LEU A 29 3.43 8.62 -3.68
CA LEU A 29 3.05 7.83 -2.52
C LEU A 29 3.64 8.43 -1.24
N MET A 30 4.94 8.72 -1.22
CA MET A 30 5.63 9.31 -0.09
C MET A 30 5.05 10.68 0.28
N ALA A 31 4.87 11.55 -0.71
CA ALA A 31 4.28 12.88 -0.50
C ALA A 31 2.85 12.78 0.06
N GLY A 32 2.02 11.88 -0.48
CA GLY A 32 0.67 11.64 0.00
C GLY A 32 0.63 11.18 1.46
N VAL A 33 1.50 10.25 1.83
CA VAL A 33 1.60 9.76 3.21
C VAL A 33 2.08 10.87 4.17
N ILE A 34 3.10 11.63 3.78
CA ILE A 34 3.63 12.73 4.61
C ILE A 34 2.55 13.79 4.83
N VAL A 35 1.84 14.21 3.78
CA VAL A 35 0.75 15.18 3.90
C VAL A 35 -0.34 14.68 4.85
N LEU A 36 -0.72 13.40 4.75
CA LEU A 36 -1.72 12.82 5.65
C LEU A 36 -1.26 12.77 7.10
N LEU A 37 0.02 12.44 7.35
CA LEU A 37 0.58 12.46 8.70
C LEU A 37 0.57 13.88 9.30
N VAL A 38 0.89 14.88 8.49
CA VAL A 38 0.82 16.29 8.92
C VAL A 38 -0.62 16.69 9.24
N VAL A 39 -1.57 16.38 8.34
CA VAL A 39 -3.00 16.66 8.55
C VAL A 39 -3.51 15.97 9.82
N GLN A 40 -3.17 14.68 10.00
CA GLN A 40 -3.55 13.92 11.20
C GLN A 40 -2.99 14.57 12.47
N SER A 41 -1.72 14.99 12.46
CA SER A 41 -1.10 15.66 13.62
C SER A 41 -1.79 16.97 13.94
N ILE A 42 -2.15 17.78 12.94
CA ILE A 42 -2.88 19.03 13.11
C ILE A 42 -4.27 18.76 13.70
N VAL A 43 -5.01 17.83 13.11
CA VAL A 43 -6.38 17.50 13.54
C VAL A 43 -6.40 16.99 14.97
N MET A 44 -5.46 16.11 15.35
CA MET A 44 -5.36 15.57 16.71
C MET A 44 -4.91 16.61 17.73
N GLY A 45 -4.28 17.71 17.28
CA GLY A 45 -3.88 18.85 18.13
C GLY A 45 -5.02 19.83 18.45
N PHE A 46 -6.21 19.71 17.82
CA PHE A 46 -7.32 20.61 18.11
C PHE A 46 -7.88 20.40 19.55
N PRO A 47 -8.05 21.48 20.32
CA PRO A 47 -8.67 21.38 21.64
C PRO A 47 -10.11 20.87 21.51
N GLY A 48 -10.47 19.89 22.34
CA GLY A 48 -11.82 19.32 22.34
C GLY A 48 -12.05 18.19 21.31
N ILE A 49 -11.07 17.79 20.49
CA ILE A 49 -11.20 16.72 19.52
C ILE A 49 -11.58 15.37 20.16
N THR A 50 -11.22 15.17 21.43
CA THR A 50 -11.54 13.95 22.19
C THR A 50 -12.93 13.98 22.83
N GLN A 51 -13.65 15.09 22.73
CA GLN A 51 -15.02 15.18 23.27
C GLN A 51 -15.98 14.30 22.47
N THR A 52 -16.93 13.71 23.18
CA THR A 52 -18.03 12.98 22.57
C THR A 52 -19.02 13.96 21.94
N ILE A 53 -19.53 13.59 20.79
CA ILE A 53 -20.60 14.36 20.13
C ILE A 53 -21.88 14.23 20.95
N ALA A 54 -22.61 15.33 21.15
CA ALA A 54 -23.83 15.35 21.93
C ALA A 54 -24.78 14.21 21.52
N ASN A 55 -25.26 13.44 22.52
CA ASN A 55 -26.15 12.29 22.34
C ASN A 55 -25.57 11.11 21.50
N SER A 56 -24.25 11.07 21.25
CA SER A 56 -23.63 9.94 20.56
C SER A 56 -22.48 9.34 21.38
N GLN A 57 -22.20 8.07 21.10
CA GLN A 57 -21.04 7.36 21.69
C GLN A 57 -19.75 7.61 20.91
N TYR A 58 -19.78 8.48 19.91
CA TYR A 58 -18.67 8.75 19.01
C TYR A 58 -17.90 10.00 19.46
N THR A 59 -16.58 9.93 19.36
CA THR A 59 -15.71 11.10 19.59
C THR A 59 -15.41 11.77 18.24
N MET A 60 -15.21 13.08 18.26
CA MET A 60 -14.74 13.83 17.07
C MET A 60 -13.43 13.24 16.54
N ALA A 61 -12.51 12.85 17.45
CA ALA A 61 -11.26 12.19 17.09
C ALA A 61 -11.48 10.88 16.33
N GLY A 62 -12.46 10.06 16.73
CA GLY A 62 -12.78 8.81 16.06
C GLY A 62 -13.25 9.02 14.62
N ILE A 63 -14.14 10.02 14.41
CA ILE A 63 -14.64 10.36 13.07
C ILE A 63 -13.52 10.95 12.19
N ALA A 64 -12.69 11.83 12.76
CA ALA A 64 -11.57 12.41 12.04
C ALA A 64 -10.54 11.34 11.65
N ALA A 65 -10.18 10.44 12.56
CA ALA A 65 -9.27 9.32 12.31
C ALA A 65 -9.82 8.38 11.22
N PHE A 66 -11.13 8.12 11.24
CA PHE A 66 -11.78 7.34 10.20
C PHE A 66 -11.67 7.99 8.82
N ALA A 67 -12.02 9.29 8.71
CA ALA A 67 -11.95 10.01 7.44
C ALA A 67 -10.53 10.06 6.88
N ILE A 68 -9.54 10.40 7.71
CA ILE A 68 -8.13 10.45 7.33
C ILE A 68 -7.64 9.05 6.93
N GLY A 69 -7.99 8.02 7.69
CA GLY A 69 -7.59 6.65 7.40
C GLY A 69 -8.20 6.11 6.11
N LEU A 70 -9.43 6.48 5.78
CA LEU A 70 -10.05 6.11 4.51
C LEU A 70 -9.32 6.74 3.32
N VAL A 71 -8.97 8.02 3.43
CA VAL A 71 -8.16 8.71 2.41
C VAL A 71 -6.77 8.07 2.30
N ALA A 72 -6.14 7.73 3.44
CA ALA A 72 -4.85 7.06 3.48
C ALA A 72 -4.90 5.69 2.77
N ALA A 73 -5.92 4.90 3.04
CA ALA A 73 -6.11 3.59 2.42
C ALA A 73 -6.29 3.72 0.90
N ILE A 74 -7.06 4.70 0.43
CA ILE A 74 -7.24 4.97 -1.01
C ILE A 74 -5.91 5.37 -1.66
N ILE A 75 -5.12 6.22 -1.01
CA ILE A 75 -3.81 6.65 -1.51
C ILE A 75 -2.88 5.45 -1.62
N VAL A 76 -2.76 4.65 -0.55
CA VAL A 76 -1.91 3.46 -0.54
C VAL A 76 -2.35 2.45 -1.60
N LEU A 77 -3.66 2.22 -1.74
CA LEU A 77 -4.19 1.31 -2.76
C LEU A 77 -3.89 1.80 -4.18
N LYS A 78 -4.18 3.07 -4.47
CA LYS A 78 -4.03 3.65 -5.81
C LYS A 78 -2.57 3.76 -6.23
N PHE A 79 -1.75 4.39 -5.39
CA PHE A 79 -0.34 4.61 -5.73
C PHE A 79 0.52 3.36 -5.53
N GLY A 80 0.17 2.50 -4.58
CA GLY A 80 0.83 1.22 -4.39
C GLY A 80 0.65 0.28 -5.57
N THR A 81 -0.57 0.20 -6.13
CA THR A 81 -0.81 -0.60 -7.35
C THR A 81 -0.12 0.00 -8.58
N GLN A 82 -0.08 1.34 -8.70
CA GLN A 82 0.68 1.99 -9.77
C GLN A 82 2.19 1.71 -9.65
N LEU A 83 2.73 1.73 -8.44
CA LEU A 83 4.13 1.40 -8.17
C LEU A 83 4.44 -0.06 -8.54
N ALA A 84 3.54 -0.99 -8.17
CA ALA A 84 3.69 -2.40 -8.51
C ALA A 84 3.71 -2.62 -10.03
N ASN A 85 2.82 -1.97 -10.76
CA ASN A 85 2.77 -2.06 -12.22
C ASN A 85 4.02 -1.44 -12.87
N ALA A 86 4.43 -0.25 -12.43
CA ALA A 86 5.63 0.41 -12.92
C ALA A 86 6.90 -0.43 -12.65
N ALA A 87 6.99 -1.09 -11.50
CA ALA A 87 8.09 -2.00 -11.19
C ALA A 87 8.11 -3.23 -12.11
N GLY A 88 6.93 -3.80 -12.42
CA GLY A 88 6.80 -4.93 -13.34
C GLY A 88 7.13 -4.57 -14.79
N GLU A 89 6.87 -3.33 -15.21
CA GLU A 89 7.22 -2.83 -16.55
C GLU A 89 8.71 -2.49 -16.68
N ALA A 90 9.30 -1.91 -15.61
CA ALA A 90 10.71 -1.49 -15.61
C ALA A 90 11.67 -2.68 -15.54
N TYR A 91 11.31 -3.72 -14.84
CA TYR A 91 12.19 -4.86 -14.59
C TYR A 91 11.56 -6.16 -15.07
N ASN A 92 12.03 -6.68 -16.20
CA ASN A 92 11.54 -7.93 -16.76
C ASN A 92 11.74 -9.13 -15.81
N SER A 93 12.78 -9.08 -14.97
CA SER A 93 13.05 -10.09 -13.94
C SER A 93 12.05 -10.07 -12.77
N ILE A 94 11.35 -8.94 -12.54
CA ILE A 94 10.41 -8.76 -11.43
C ILE A 94 8.96 -8.79 -11.93
N LYS A 95 8.75 -8.83 -13.24
CA LYS A 95 7.42 -8.83 -13.85
C LYS A 95 6.48 -9.88 -13.28
N ASP A 96 7.00 -11.08 -13.06
CA ASP A 96 6.24 -12.21 -12.52
C ASP A 96 5.90 -12.04 -11.02
N TYR A 97 6.66 -11.19 -10.31
CA TYR A 97 6.45 -10.86 -8.90
C TYR A 97 5.71 -9.53 -8.66
N ALA A 98 5.48 -8.73 -9.70
CA ALA A 98 4.74 -7.47 -9.59
C ALA A 98 3.34 -7.64 -8.96
N PRO A 99 2.57 -8.72 -9.23
CA PRO A 99 1.30 -8.98 -8.56
C PRO A 99 1.43 -9.14 -7.04
N LEU A 100 2.56 -9.66 -6.55
CA LEU A 100 2.85 -9.85 -5.13
C LEU A 100 3.07 -8.50 -4.43
N LEU A 101 3.76 -7.57 -5.09
CA LEU A 101 3.91 -6.20 -4.63
C LEU A 101 2.55 -5.48 -4.57
N GLY A 102 1.71 -5.66 -5.59
CA GLY A 102 0.33 -5.14 -5.62
C GLY A 102 -0.52 -5.70 -4.48
N TRP A 103 -0.41 -7.00 -4.20
CA TRP A 103 -1.07 -7.64 -3.06
C TRP A 103 -0.64 -7.03 -1.73
N PHE A 104 0.66 -6.81 -1.54
CA PHE A 104 1.18 -6.18 -0.31
C PHE A 104 0.50 -4.84 -0.04
N PHE A 105 0.38 -3.97 -1.07
CA PHE A 105 -0.30 -2.68 -0.91
C PHE A 105 -1.80 -2.82 -0.65
N GLN A 106 -2.47 -3.83 -1.23
CA GLN A 106 -3.87 -4.10 -0.95
C GLN A 106 -4.10 -4.51 0.51
N VAL A 107 -3.26 -5.41 1.03
CA VAL A 107 -3.31 -5.83 2.45
C VAL A 107 -2.97 -4.67 3.38
N ALA A 108 -1.96 -3.85 3.03
CA ALA A 108 -1.61 -2.66 3.80
C ALA A 108 -2.77 -1.65 3.86
N ALA A 109 -3.46 -1.41 2.73
CA ALA A 109 -4.64 -0.55 2.69
C ALA A 109 -5.78 -1.09 3.56
N LEU A 110 -6.05 -2.41 3.52
CA LEU A 110 -7.03 -3.06 4.38
C LEU A 110 -6.67 -2.93 5.87
N TYR A 111 -5.39 -3.05 6.21
CA TYR A 111 -4.92 -2.86 7.58
C TYR A 111 -5.13 -1.43 8.06
N ILE A 112 -4.83 -0.42 7.21
CA ILE A 112 -5.09 0.99 7.52
C ILE A 112 -6.59 1.20 7.76
N MET A 113 -7.45 0.65 6.92
CA MET A 113 -8.90 0.70 7.11
C MET A 113 -9.29 0.04 8.44
N TYR A 114 -8.79 -1.15 8.74
CA TYR A 114 -9.06 -1.85 9.99
C TYR A 114 -8.75 -0.97 11.21
N VAL A 115 -7.56 -0.37 11.27
CA VAL A 115 -7.16 0.48 12.39
C VAL A 115 -8.04 1.73 12.49
N SER A 116 -8.36 2.35 11.35
CA SER A 116 -9.14 3.60 11.29
C SER A 116 -10.61 3.40 11.66
N PHE A 117 -11.20 2.28 11.26
CA PHE A 117 -12.59 1.94 11.61
C PHE A 117 -12.78 1.59 13.09
N LYS A 118 -11.72 1.10 13.76
CA LYS A 118 -11.81 0.67 15.16
C LYS A 118 -12.38 1.75 16.09
N GLY A 119 -12.07 3.03 15.83
CA GLY A 119 -12.54 4.17 16.63
C GLY A 119 -14.06 4.41 16.53
N ILE A 120 -14.68 3.99 15.41
CA ILE A 120 -16.13 4.15 15.18
C ILE A 120 -16.88 2.87 15.51
N THR A 121 -16.34 1.72 15.15
CA THR A 121 -17.03 0.43 15.22
C THR A 121 -16.98 -0.21 16.60
N GLY A 122 -16.12 0.28 17.52
CA GLY A 122 -16.00 -0.28 18.87
C GLY A 122 -17.32 -0.43 19.59
N ASN A 123 -18.22 0.54 19.43
CA ASN A 123 -19.55 0.54 20.05
C ASN A 123 -20.56 -0.37 19.32
N ILE A 124 -20.41 -0.56 18.02
CA ILE A 124 -21.32 -1.40 17.22
C ILE A 124 -21.08 -2.89 17.50
N PHE A 125 -19.85 -3.29 17.72
CA PHE A 125 -19.44 -4.66 17.93
C PHE A 125 -19.22 -5.03 19.40
N ASN A 126 -19.73 -4.24 20.36
CA ASN A 126 -19.58 -4.52 21.79
C ASN A 126 -20.13 -5.90 22.20
N SER A 127 -21.22 -6.36 21.56
CA SER A 127 -21.81 -7.67 21.81
C SER A 127 -21.02 -8.83 21.18
N ALA A 128 -20.24 -8.55 20.13
CA ALA A 128 -19.46 -9.56 19.41
C ALA A 128 -18.12 -8.95 18.93
N PRO A 129 -17.16 -8.70 19.84
CA PRO A 129 -15.91 -8.00 19.51
C PRO A 129 -15.02 -8.77 18.51
N TRP A 130 -15.21 -10.09 18.41
CA TRP A 130 -14.52 -10.95 17.45
C TRP A 130 -15.02 -10.77 16.00
N ALA A 131 -16.25 -10.28 15.81
CA ALA A 131 -16.85 -10.14 14.48
C ALA A 131 -16.12 -9.08 13.65
N TYR A 132 -15.66 -7.99 14.28
CA TYR A 132 -14.96 -6.92 13.60
C TYR A 132 -13.65 -7.38 12.93
N PRO A 133 -12.67 -7.97 13.63
CA PRO A 133 -11.46 -8.48 12.98
C PRO A 133 -11.75 -9.59 11.98
N LEU A 134 -12.79 -10.41 12.20
CA LEU A 134 -13.15 -11.48 11.28
C LEU A 134 -13.61 -10.96 9.92
N ILE A 135 -14.37 -9.86 9.87
CA ILE A 135 -14.77 -9.22 8.61
C ILE A 135 -13.54 -8.82 7.79
N PHE A 136 -12.56 -8.18 8.42
CA PHE A 136 -11.33 -7.75 7.73
C PHE A 136 -10.45 -8.92 7.31
N LEU A 137 -10.43 -10.00 8.10
CA LEU A 137 -9.74 -11.23 7.74
C LEU A 137 -10.37 -11.86 6.48
N VAL A 138 -11.69 -11.94 6.41
CA VAL A 138 -12.41 -12.45 5.22
C VAL A 138 -12.12 -11.56 3.99
N LEU A 139 -12.14 -10.23 4.17
CA LEU A 139 -11.79 -9.30 3.09
C LEU A 139 -10.35 -9.48 2.60
N ALA A 140 -9.41 -9.79 3.50
CA ALA A 140 -8.01 -10.02 3.15
C ALA A 140 -7.77 -11.35 2.41
N ILE A 141 -8.66 -12.33 2.54
CA ILE A 141 -8.58 -13.59 1.80
C ILE A 141 -8.65 -13.34 0.29
N ILE A 142 -9.50 -12.43 -0.17
CA ILE A 142 -9.71 -12.17 -1.61
C ILE A 142 -8.40 -11.78 -2.32
N PRO A 143 -7.67 -10.72 -1.89
CA PRO A 143 -6.40 -10.38 -2.51
C PRO A 143 -5.33 -11.46 -2.30
N THR A 144 -5.34 -12.16 -1.17
CA THR A 144 -4.38 -13.21 -0.86
C THR A 144 -4.53 -14.41 -1.80
N VAL A 145 -5.75 -14.88 -2.04
CA VAL A 145 -6.00 -15.97 -3.00
C VAL A 145 -5.55 -15.57 -4.41
N LYS A 146 -5.85 -14.34 -4.84
CA LYS A 146 -5.37 -13.84 -6.15
C LYS A 146 -3.85 -13.81 -6.24
N ALA A 147 -3.16 -13.38 -5.18
CA ALA A 147 -1.71 -13.35 -5.15
C ALA A 147 -1.11 -14.77 -5.24
N VAL A 148 -1.64 -15.72 -4.47
CA VAL A 148 -1.19 -17.12 -4.50
C VAL A 148 -1.38 -17.73 -5.89
N VAL A 149 -2.55 -17.55 -6.50
CA VAL A 149 -2.81 -18.06 -7.87
C VAL A 149 -1.82 -17.47 -8.87
N ASN A 150 -1.56 -16.17 -8.82
CA ASN A 150 -0.60 -15.52 -9.72
C ASN A 150 0.82 -16.04 -9.53
N VAL A 151 1.25 -16.29 -8.28
CA VAL A 151 2.58 -16.86 -7.99
C VAL A 151 2.69 -18.29 -8.51
N VAL A 152 1.64 -19.12 -8.31
CA VAL A 152 1.62 -20.49 -8.83
C VAL A 152 1.75 -20.51 -10.36
N HIS A 153 0.97 -19.69 -11.07
CA HIS A 153 1.08 -19.57 -12.52
C HIS A 153 2.45 -19.08 -13.00
N ALA A 154 3.07 -18.15 -12.26
CA ALA A 154 4.43 -17.69 -12.58
C ALA A 154 5.46 -18.83 -12.45
N LEU A 155 5.35 -19.66 -11.43
CA LEU A 155 6.22 -20.81 -11.21
C LEU A 155 6.01 -21.92 -12.27
N GLU A 156 4.78 -22.21 -12.65
CA GLU A 156 4.45 -23.19 -13.69
C GLU A 156 4.97 -22.76 -15.06
N GLY A 157 4.87 -21.47 -15.41
CA GLY A 157 5.39 -20.91 -16.65
C GLY A 157 6.92 -21.02 -16.79
N HIS A 158 7.66 -21.05 -15.71
CA HIS A 158 9.12 -21.26 -15.71
C HIS A 158 9.52 -22.72 -15.93
N THR A 159 8.75 -23.68 -15.42
CA THR A 159 9.05 -25.11 -15.57
C THR A 159 8.90 -25.61 -17.01
N VAL A 160 7.97 -25.08 -17.77
CA VAL A 160 7.72 -25.52 -19.17
C VAL A 160 8.84 -25.04 -20.13
N ARG A 161 9.53 -23.94 -19.84
CA ARG A 161 10.62 -23.43 -20.69
C ARG A 161 11.91 -24.24 -20.61
N HIS A 162 12.15 -24.96 -19.53
CA HIS A 162 13.37 -25.77 -19.37
C HIS A 162 13.30 -27.16 -19.97
N THR A 163 12.13 -27.61 -20.45
CA THR A 163 11.95 -28.95 -21.01
C THR A 163 12.03 -29.00 -22.56
N GLN A 164 12.32 -27.86 -23.20
CA GLN A 164 12.46 -27.77 -24.67
C GLN A 164 13.91 -27.52 -25.13
N ILE A 165 14.92 -28.17 -24.50
CA ILE A 165 16.30 -28.20 -24.99
C ILE A 165 16.70 -29.64 -25.21
#